data_7ff54e9afaeb50b0459705d27a3525b4
#
_entry.id   7ff54e9afaeb50b0459705d27a3525b4
#
_cell.length_a   1.000
_cell.length_b   1.000
_cell.length_c   1.000
_cell.angle_alpha   90.00
_cell.angle_beta   90.00
_cell.angle_gamma   90.00
#
_symmetry.space_group_name_H-M   'P 1'
#
loop_
_entity.id
_entity.type
_entity.pdbx_description
1 polymer ?
#
loop_
_entity_poly.entity_id
_entity_poly.type
_entity_poly.pdbx_seq_one_letter_code
_entity_poly.pdbx_strand_id
1 'polypeptide(L)'
;MKEFDYIVVGAGSAGCVLANRLSANPENRVLLLEAGGSDKSIFVQMPTALAYPMASDRFNWGYHSEPEPGLDGRRISCPRGKGLGGSSSINGMVYVRGNPHDFEEWKEAGAEGWGYRECLPYFKKAETWIKGGDAYRGGDGPLGVCAGNEMKLNPLYRAFIDAGIDAGYPETEDYNGEHQEGFGPMHMTVRDGVRESTSRAYLRPVFNRPNLTLITKAQAKTIEFDGLKAIGINVDIAGKPELFAVKKELLIAAGAIASPMLLQRSGIGAREDLAEAGVPQRFDLPGVGKNLQDHLEVYFQFWCKLPVSLNSKLGLISKGIIGAEWLLTKKGLGATNHFESCAFIRSSIGLKAPDIQYHFLPAAMRYDGTPSISGHGFQVHVGPNKPRSRGRVKITSADASAAPSILFNYLQAQEDREAWRRCIRLTREIIHQPAMDRYRGDEIQPGAQVESDAEIDKWVRENVESAYHPAGSCRMGTSDDPMNVVDADCRVHGLENLRVIDASVFPTLPNGNINAPVIMVAEKIADAILGIPRLPAAAVAIAPPLEWETQQRTGTPVRVL
;
A
#
# COMPACT_ATOMS: atom_id res chain seq x y z
N MET A 1 -6.53 -31.13 -20.34
CA MET A 1 -6.46 -30.06 -19.32
C MET A 1 -5.08 -30.12 -18.66
N LYS A 2 -4.37 -28.98 -18.57
CA LYS A 2 -3.07 -28.93 -17.88
C LYS A 2 -3.32 -28.84 -16.38
N GLU A 3 -2.59 -29.62 -15.59
CA GLU A 3 -2.74 -29.72 -14.15
C GLU A 3 -1.50 -29.20 -13.42
N PHE A 4 -1.69 -28.48 -12.30
CA PHE A 4 -0.64 -27.93 -11.44
C PHE A 4 -0.92 -28.26 -9.98
N ASP A 5 0.11 -28.36 -9.16
CA ASP A 5 -0.07 -28.52 -7.71
C ASP A 5 -0.64 -27.24 -7.10
N TYR A 6 -0.11 -26.07 -7.49
CA TYR A 6 -0.56 -24.76 -7.05
C TYR A 6 -0.81 -23.86 -8.24
N ILE A 7 -1.92 -23.12 -8.19
CA ILE A 7 -2.21 -22.04 -9.14
C ILE A 7 -2.29 -20.73 -8.35
N VAL A 8 -1.43 -19.78 -8.68
CA VAL A 8 -1.40 -18.43 -8.09
C VAL A 8 -2.03 -17.45 -9.08
N VAL A 9 -3.06 -16.75 -8.67
CA VAL A 9 -3.81 -15.78 -9.49
C VAL A 9 -3.41 -14.36 -9.13
N GLY A 10 -2.70 -13.70 -10.02
CA GLY A 10 -2.13 -12.36 -9.85
C GLY A 10 -0.64 -12.39 -9.52
N ALA A 11 0.19 -11.79 -10.37
CA ALA A 11 1.63 -11.61 -10.14
C ALA A 11 1.94 -10.26 -9.49
N GLY A 12 1.10 -9.85 -8.52
CA GLY A 12 1.30 -8.67 -7.68
C GLY A 12 2.28 -8.94 -6.54
N SER A 13 2.24 -8.08 -5.50
CA SER A 13 3.16 -8.15 -4.36
C SER A 13 3.14 -9.51 -3.68
N ALA A 14 1.97 -10.06 -3.36
CA ALA A 14 1.84 -11.38 -2.74
C ALA A 14 2.14 -12.52 -3.73
N GLY A 15 1.59 -12.47 -4.94
CA GLY A 15 1.74 -13.55 -5.90
C GLY A 15 3.18 -13.82 -6.33
N CYS A 16 4.01 -12.78 -6.45
CA CYS A 16 5.44 -12.94 -6.71
C CYS A 16 6.16 -13.67 -5.57
N VAL A 17 5.81 -13.39 -4.32
CA VAL A 17 6.33 -14.10 -3.14
C VAL A 17 5.92 -15.56 -3.17
N LEU A 18 4.61 -15.83 -3.33
CA LEU A 18 4.06 -17.19 -3.37
C LEU A 18 4.73 -18.02 -4.48
N ALA A 19 4.80 -17.48 -5.71
CA ALA A 19 5.44 -18.17 -6.82
C ALA A 19 6.91 -18.51 -6.54
N ASN A 20 7.66 -17.58 -5.94
CA ASN A 20 9.05 -17.79 -5.53
C ASN A 20 9.17 -18.92 -4.49
N ARG A 21 8.41 -18.83 -3.40
CA ARG A 21 8.50 -19.75 -2.27
C ARG A 21 8.01 -21.16 -2.62
N LEU A 22 6.85 -21.27 -3.27
CA LEU A 22 6.27 -22.56 -3.64
C LEU A 22 7.09 -23.34 -4.67
N SER A 23 7.67 -22.63 -5.66
CA SER A 23 8.52 -23.23 -6.67
C SER A 23 9.95 -23.54 -6.18
N ALA A 24 10.30 -23.18 -4.95
CA ALA A 24 11.60 -23.56 -4.36
C ALA A 24 11.70 -25.09 -4.14
N ASN A 25 10.55 -25.76 -3.89
CA ASN A 25 10.50 -27.22 -3.93
C ASN A 25 10.29 -27.67 -5.38
N PRO A 26 11.24 -28.38 -6.01
CA PRO A 26 11.15 -28.82 -7.40
C PRO A 26 10.02 -29.79 -7.70
N GLU A 27 9.49 -30.48 -6.69
CA GLU A 27 8.33 -31.38 -6.82
C GLU A 27 7.01 -30.64 -7.00
N ASN A 28 6.92 -29.36 -6.64
CA ASN A 28 5.72 -28.57 -6.79
C ASN A 28 5.65 -27.97 -8.19
N ARG A 29 4.63 -28.32 -8.98
CA ARG A 29 4.31 -27.66 -10.24
C ARG A 29 3.48 -26.41 -9.97
N VAL A 30 4.05 -25.22 -10.16
CA VAL A 30 3.41 -23.95 -9.86
C VAL A 30 3.04 -23.20 -11.14
N LEU A 31 1.78 -22.79 -11.25
CA LEU A 31 1.30 -21.87 -12.29
C LEU A 31 1.09 -20.49 -11.69
N LEU A 32 1.70 -19.45 -12.27
CA LEU A 32 1.45 -18.06 -11.96
C LEU A 32 0.73 -17.39 -13.12
N LEU A 33 -0.47 -16.87 -12.88
CA LEU A 33 -1.31 -16.18 -13.85
C LEU A 33 -1.29 -14.67 -13.61
N GLU A 34 -1.08 -13.88 -14.65
CA GLU A 34 -1.11 -12.41 -14.58
C GLU A 34 -1.91 -11.82 -15.76
N ALA A 35 -2.87 -10.96 -15.45
CA ALA A 35 -3.74 -10.33 -16.46
C ALA A 35 -3.00 -9.32 -17.32
N GLY A 36 -2.03 -8.60 -16.76
CA GLY A 36 -1.19 -7.65 -17.48
C GLY A 36 0.01 -8.29 -18.16
N GLY A 37 0.92 -7.44 -18.62
CA GLY A 37 2.14 -7.84 -19.30
C GLY A 37 3.42 -7.71 -18.45
N SER A 38 4.54 -7.65 -19.16
CA SER A 38 5.87 -7.48 -18.56
C SER A 38 6.05 -6.08 -17.95
N ASP A 39 6.76 -6.00 -16.83
CA ASP A 39 7.22 -4.78 -16.14
C ASP A 39 8.54 -4.21 -16.72
N LYS A 40 9.05 -4.77 -17.83
CA LYS A 40 10.26 -4.29 -18.52
C LYS A 40 9.98 -2.96 -19.22
N SER A 41 10.04 -1.87 -18.46
CA SER A 41 9.89 -0.50 -18.94
C SER A 41 10.80 0.41 -18.14
N ILE A 42 11.44 1.37 -18.81
CA ILE A 42 12.22 2.43 -18.15
C ILE A 42 11.37 3.21 -17.15
N PHE A 43 10.11 3.48 -17.49
CA PHE A 43 9.17 4.22 -16.64
C PHE A 43 8.76 3.44 -15.37
N VAL A 44 8.79 2.11 -15.41
CA VAL A 44 8.60 1.28 -14.23
C VAL A 44 9.87 1.20 -13.38
N GLN A 45 11.04 1.09 -14.03
CA GLN A 45 12.31 0.84 -13.34
C GLN A 45 12.94 2.09 -12.74
N MET A 46 12.77 3.26 -13.38
CA MET A 46 13.34 4.54 -12.91
C MET A 46 12.46 5.13 -11.81
N PRO A 47 12.96 5.26 -10.57
CA PRO A 47 12.16 5.71 -9.44
C PRO A 47 11.42 7.04 -9.66
N THR A 48 12.09 8.06 -10.16
CA THR A 48 11.49 9.40 -10.41
C THR A 48 10.34 9.36 -11.43
N ALA A 49 10.24 8.30 -12.24
CA ALA A 49 9.23 8.20 -13.31
C ALA A 49 7.87 7.64 -12.83
N LEU A 50 7.65 7.53 -11.52
CA LEU A 50 6.49 6.85 -10.92
C LEU A 50 5.12 7.31 -11.45
N ALA A 51 4.96 8.57 -11.84
CA ALA A 51 3.70 9.09 -12.37
C ALA A 51 3.33 8.51 -13.76
N TYR A 52 4.31 8.14 -14.59
CA TYR A 52 4.04 7.63 -15.94
C TYR A 52 3.35 6.26 -15.96
N PRO A 53 3.81 5.23 -15.23
CA PRO A 53 3.09 3.96 -15.20
C PRO A 53 1.74 4.07 -14.50
N MET A 54 1.55 4.98 -13.54
CA MET A 54 0.26 5.24 -12.90
C MET A 54 -0.76 5.83 -13.86
N ALA A 55 -0.34 6.68 -14.80
CA ALA A 55 -1.21 7.30 -15.81
C ALA A 55 -1.42 6.42 -17.06
N SER A 56 -0.83 5.21 -17.13
CA SER A 56 -0.83 4.39 -18.34
C SER A 56 -1.75 3.18 -18.22
N ASP A 57 -2.71 3.02 -19.13
CA ASP A 57 -3.60 1.85 -19.25
C ASP A 57 -2.85 0.52 -19.45
N ARG A 58 -1.58 0.60 -19.89
CA ARG A 58 -0.72 -0.57 -20.01
C ARG A 58 -0.34 -1.17 -18.66
N PHE A 59 -0.15 -0.30 -17.62
CA PHE A 59 0.36 -0.68 -16.30
C PHE A 59 -0.65 -0.47 -15.18
N ASN A 60 -1.79 0.15 -15.47
CA ASN A 60 -2.83 0.49 -14.53
C ASN A 60 -4.19 -0.05 -14.97
N TRP A 61 -4.99 -0.56 -14.04
CA TRP A 61 -6.37 -0.97 -14.29
C TRP A 61 -7.33 0.22 -14.52
N GLY A 62 -6.97 1.41 -14.03
CA GLY A 62 -7.76 2.62 -14.20
C GLY A 62 -9.08 2.62 -13.43
N TYR A 63 -9.14 1.98 -12.27
CA TYR A 63 -10.35 1.98 -11.44
C TYR A 63 -10.66 3.35 -10.86
N HIS A 64 -11.95 3.62 -10.66
CA HIS A 64 -12.49 4.78 -9.97
C HIS A 64 -13.56 4.35 -8.99
N SER A 65 -13.73 5.10 -7.91
CA SER A 65 -14.85 4.89 -7.00
C SER A 65 -16.18 5.26 -7.65
N GLU A 66 -17.28 4.78 -7.08
CA GLU A 66 -18.59 5.39 -7.25
C GLU A 66 -18.58 6.84 -6.73
N PRO A 67 -19.61 7.64 -7.02
CA PRO A 67 -19.76 8.93 -6.36
C PRO A 67 -19.73 8.74 -4.84
N GLU A 68 -18.74 9.34 -4.17
CA GLU A 68 -18.54 9.23 -2.72
C GLU A 68 -19.46 10.20 -1.98
N PRO A 69 -20.41 9.72 -1.16
CA PRO A 69 -21.37 10.60 -0.48
C PRO A 69 -20.69 11.61 0.45
N GLY A 70 -19.61 11.21 1.14
CA GLY A 70 -18.86 12.10 2.04
C GLY A 70 -17.92 13.07 1.33
N LEU A 71 -17.82 13.00 0.01
CA LEU A 71 -17.01 13.89 -0.84
C LEU A 71 -17.87 14.65 -1.86
N ASP A 72 -19.10 14.97 -1.50
CA ASP A 72 -20.04 15.73 -2.35
C ASP A 72 -20.26 15.10 -3.75
N GLY A 73 -20.20 13.76 -3.82
CA GLY A 73 -20.38 13.00 -5.06
C GLY A 73 -19.14 12.92 -5.96
N ARG A 74 -17.97 13.35 -5.50
CA ARG A 74 -16.72 13.16 -6.26
C ARG A 74 -16.41 11.68 -6.44
N ARG A 75 -15.85 11.33 -7.60
CA ARG A 75 -15.27 10.01 -7.87
C ARG A 75 -13.77 10.08 -7.66
N ILE A 76 -13.23 9.15 -6.89
CA ILE A 76 -11.80 9.10 -6.56
C ILE A 76 -11.11 8.07 -7.46
N SER A 77 -9.96 8.46 -8.01
CA SER A 77 -9.10 7.55 -8.78
C SER A 77 -8.49 6.48 -7.87
N CYS A 78 -8.54 5.22 -8.32
CA CYS A 78 -8.00 4.08 -7.57
C CYS A 78 -7.04 3.27 -8.47
N PRO A 79 -5.86 3.80 -8.82
CA PRO A 79 -4.91 3.11 -9.68
C PRO A 79 -4.42 1.82 -9.05
N ARG A 80 -4.50 0.71 -9.80
CA ARG A 80 -3.98 -0.61 -9.42
C ARG A 80 -3.08 -1.15 -10.51
N GLY A 81 -1.95 -1.70 -10.12
CA GLY A 81 -0.97 -2.22 -11.05
C GLY A 81 -1.50 -3.39 -11.88
N LYS A 82 -1.23 -3.37 -13.19
CA LYS A 82 -1.58 -4.38 -14.18
C LYS A 82 -0.32 -4.87 -14.88
N GLY A 83 0.18 -6.04 -14.46
CA GLY A 83 1.44 -6.60 -14.94
C GLY A 83 2.30 -7.20 -13.84
N LEU A 84 3.46 -7.71 -14.20
CA LEU A 84 4.39 -8.33 -13.25
C LEU A 84 4.79 -7.34 -12.14
N GLY A 85 4.69 -7.78 -10.90
CA GLY A 85 4.87 -6.98 -9.70
C GLY A 85 3.61 -6.23 -9.24
N GLY A 86 2.55 -6.20 -10.05
CA GLY A 86 1.30 -5.52 -9.73
C GLY A 86 1.52 -4.07 -9.28
N SER A 87 0.88 -3.66 -8.18
CA SER A 87 1.01 -2.28 -7.67
C SER A 87 2.42 -1.95 -7.17
N SER A 88 3.28 -2.93 -6.82
CA SER A 88 4.69 -2.65 -6.48
C SER A 88 5.50 -2.13 -7.68
N SER A 89 5.02 -2.36 -8.90
CA SER A 89 5.64 -1.85 -10.15
C SER A 89 5.23 -0.41 -10.49
N ILE A 90 4.19 0.14 -9.85
CA ILE A 90 3.69 1.50 -10.12
C ILE A 90 3.59 2.41 -8.89
N ASN A 91 3.81 1.89 -7.67
CA ASN A 91 3.71 2.64 -6.42
C ASN A 91 4.82 3.68 -6.21
N GLY A 92 4.70 4.50 -5.16
CA GLY A 92 5.70 5.48 -4.75
C GLY A 92 6.95 4.91 -4.08
N MET A 93 7.09 3.57 -3.99
CA MET A 93 8.24 2.87 -3.38
C MET A 93 8.46 3.12 -1.89
N VAL A 94 7.55 3.76 -1.21
CA VAL A 94 7.65 4.00 0.24
C VAL A 94 7.53 2.67 0.99
N TYR A 95 8.47 2.41 1.91
CA TYR A 95 8.50 1.20 2.72
C TYR A 95 8.10 1.48 4.16
N VAL A 96 6.94 1.02 4.54
CA VAL A 96 6.38 1.08 5.90
C VAL A 96 5.85 -0.30 6.28
N ARG A 97 6.13 -0.75 7.49
CA ARG A 97 5.67 -2.06 8.00
C ARG A 97 4.32 -1.99 8.71
N GLY A 98 3.86 -0.80 9.04
CA GLY A 98 2.79 -0.57 10.00
C GLY A 98 3.34 -0.26 11.39
N ASN A 99 2.47 -0.06 12.36
CA ASN A 99 2.81 0.07 13.77
C ASN A 99 2.66 -1.29 14.47
N PRO A 100 3.47 -1.63 15.49
CA PRO A 100 3.27 -2.86 16.26
C PRO A 100 1.83 -3.06 16.76
N HIS A 101 1.15 -1.99 17.19
CA HIS A 101 -0.23 -2.05 17.67
C HIS A 101 -1.25 -2.44 16.58
N ASP A 102 -0.96 -2.20 15.29
CA ASP A 102 -1.84 -2.60 14.19
C ASP A 102 -2.00 -4.13 14.14
N PHE A 103 -0.91 -4.85 14.39
CA PHE A 103 -0.91 -6.32 14.40
C PHE A 103 -1.50 -6.90 15.68
N GLU A 104 -1.37 -6.22 16.81
CA GLU A 104 -2.12 -6.59 18.03
C GLU A 104 -3.64 -6.41 17.81
N GLU A 105 -4.08 -5.33 17.12
CA GLU A 105 -5.46 -5.16 16.69
C GLU A 105 -5.93 -6.29 15.76
N TRP A 106 -5.06 -6.78 14.85
CA TRP A 106 -5.41 -7.94 14.01
C TRP A 106 -5.66 -9.20 14.83
N LYS A 107 -4.79 -9.47 15.81
CA LYS A 107 -4.94 -10.60 16.74
C LYS A 107 -6.23 -10.48 17.55
N GLU A 108 -6.53 -9.29 18.08
CA GLU A 108 -7.77 -9.01 18.83
C GLU A 108 -9.02 -9.16 17.95
N ALA A 109 -8.93 -8.88 16.64
CA ALA A 109 -9.99 -9.08 15.67
C ALA A 109 -10.18 -10.55 15.24
N GLY A 110 -9.51 -11.51 15.90
CA GLY A 110 -9.64 -12.95 15.65
C GLY A 110 -8.62 -13.53 14.66
N ALA A 111 -7.64 -12.76 14.21
CA ALA A 111 -6.52 -13.25 13.41
C ALA A 111 -5.43 -13.82 14.34
N GLU A 112 -5.65 -15.01 14.89
CA GLU A 112 -4.72 -15.66 15.82
C GLU A 112 -3.35 -15.92 15.17
N GLY A 113 -2.28 -15.57 15.91
CA GLY A 113 -0.90 -15.69 15.43
C GLY A 113 -0.45 -14.55 14.49
N TRP A 114 -1.21 -13.44 14.41
CA TRP A 114 -0.87 -12.26 13.63
C TRP A 114 -0.50 -11.06 14.50
N GLY A 115 -0.13 -11.25 15.77
CA GLY A 115 0.46 -10.20 16.58
C GLY A 115 1.82 -9.78 16.04
N TYR A 116 2.30 -8.60 16.47
CA TYR A 116 3.55 -8.03 15.93
C TYR A 116 4.76 -8.95 16.10
N ARG A 117 4.89 -9.60 17.26
CA ARG A 117 6.00 -10.50 17.54
C ARG A 117 6.04 -11.71 16.59
N GLU A 118 4.88 -12.18 16.16
CA GLU A 118 4.74 -13.26 15.18
C GLU A 118 4.91 -12.79 13.73
N CYS A 119 4.67 -11.51 13.44
CA CYS A 119 4.81 -10.91 12.11
C CYS A 119 6.24 -10.40 11.83
N LEU A 120 6.92 -9.86 12.85
CA LEU A 120 8.26 -9.27 12.69
C LEU A 120 9.30 -10.21 12.04
N PRO A 121 9.38 -11.51 12.38
CA PRO A 121 10.31 -12.44 11.72
C PRO A 121 10.09 -12.54 10.20
N TYR A 122 8.84 -12.41 9.73
CA TYR A 122 8.51 -12.46 8.30
C TYR A 122 8.80 -11.13 7.59
N PHE A 123 8.65 -9.99 8.25
CA PHE A 123 9.19 -8.72 7.74
C PHE A 123 10.70 -8.80 7.56
N LYS A 124 11.43 -9.34 8.53
CA LYS A 124 12.89 -9.54 8.47
C LYS A 124 13.28 -10.53 7.37
N LYS A 125 12.56 -11.65 7.22
CA LYS A 125 12.76 -12.66 6.17
C LYS A 125 12.63 -12.06 4.76
N ALA A 126 11.76 -11.08 4.60
CA ALA A 126 11.50 -10.44 3.31
C ALA A 126 12.56 -9.40 2.91
N GLU A 127 13.28 -8.80 3.86
CA GLU A 127 14.01 -7.54 3.70
C GLU A 127 15.53 -7.72 3.68
N THR A 128 16.19 -6.98 2.80
CA THR A 128 17.60 -6.58 2.95
C THR A 128 17.69 -5.10 3.22
N TRP A 129 17.90 -4.72 4.48
CA TRP A 129 18.08 -3.34 4.89
C TRP A 129 19.50 -2.85 4.59
N ILE A 130 19.63 -1.66 4.00
CA ILE A 130 20.93 -1.12 3.56
C ILE A 130 21.96 -0.95 4.68
N LYS A 131 21.49 -0.73 5.92
CA LYS A 131 22.36 -0.60 7.11
C LYS A 131 22.67 -1.95 7.78
N GLY A 132 22.18 -3.08 7.22
CA GLY A 132 22.32 -4.43 7.78
C GLY A 132 21.17 -4.83 8.70
N GLY A 133 21.14 -6.12 9.09
CA GLY A 133 20.11 -6.67 9.97
C GLY A 133 20.39 -6.40 11.44
N ASP A 134 19.30 -6.26 12.24
CA ASP A 134 19.33 -6.10 13.69
C ASP A 134 18.12 -6.79 14.36
N ALA A 135 17.72 -6.39 15.56
CA ALA A 135 16.55 -6.95 16.24
C ALA A 135 15.25 -6.74 15.46
N TYR A 136 15.12 -5.61 14.75
CA TYR A 136 13.92 -5.21 14.00
C TYR A 136 14.07 -5.38 12.49
N ARG A 137 15.29 -5.28 11.94
CA ARG A 137 15.55 -5.23 10.49
C ARG A 137 16.15 -6.53 9.96
N GLY A 138 15.81 -6.86 8.68
CA GLY A 138 16.37 -8.00 7.96
C GLY A 138 17.62 -7.61 7.18
N GLY A 139 18.56 -8.56 6.98
CA GLY A 139 19.83 -8.30 6.31
C GLY A 139 20.06 -9.09 5.01
N ASP A 140 19.24 -10.09 4.72
CA ASP A 140 19.47 -11.07 3.65
C ASP A 140 18.23 -11.48 2.84
N GLY A 141 17.10 -10.81 3.08
CA GLY A 141 15.86 -11.06 2.36
C GLY A 141 15.89 -10.54 0.91
N PRO A 142 14.94 -10.98 0.08
CA PRO A 142 14.92 -10.62 -1.34
C PRO A 142 14.72 -9.13 -1.62
N LEU A 143 13.89 -8.45 -0.80
CA LEU A 143 13.50 -7.06 -1.04
C LEU A 143 14.54 -6.08 -0.50
N GLY A 144 15.20 -5.35 -1.39
CA GLY A 144 16.11 -4.28 -0.99
C GLY A 144 15.40 -3.04 -0.51
N VAL A 145 15.82 -2.51 0.64
CA VAL A 145 15.30 -1.29 1.26
C VAL A 145 16.44 -0.32 1.58
N CYS A 146 16.32 0.93 1.15
CA CYS A 146 17.24 2.03 1.45
C CYS A 146 16.54 3.17 2.18
N ALA A 147 17.30 4.16 2.64
CA ALA A 147 16.79 5.34 3.34
C ALA A 147 17.46 6.63 2.83
N GLY A 148 16.66 7.67 2.59
CA GLY A 148 17.08 9.05 2.36
C GLY A 148 18.21 9.20 1.35
N ASN A 149 18.05 8.71 0.13
CA ASN A 149 19.12 8.49 -0.85
C ASN A 149 19.87 9.77 -1.27
N GLU A 150 19.14 10.89 -1.41
CA GLU A 150 19.66 12.17 -1.90
C GLU A 150 19.36 13.34 -0.93
N MET A 151 19.05 13.05 0.33
CA MET A 151 18.69 14.07 1.34
C MET A 151 19.70 15.21 1.46
N LYS A 152 21.00 14.90 1.29
CA LYS A 152 22.08 15.87 1.42
C LYS A 152 22.06 16.95 0.32
N LEU A 153 21.41 16.68 -0.81
CA LEU A 153 21.40 17.56 -1.97
C LEU A 153 20.32 18.64 -1.90
N ASN A 154 19.30 18.47 -1.03
CA ASN A 154 18.23 19.45 -0.89
C ASN A 154 17.98 19.77 0.59
N PRO A 155 18.22 21.05 0.99
CA PRO A 155 18.12 21.44 2.40
C PRO A 155 16.69 21.39 2.96
N LEU A 156 15.67 21.34 2.12
CA LEU A 156 14.28 21.29 2.56
C LEU A 156 13.94 19.99 3.30
N TYR A 157 14.59 18.87 2.96
CA TYR A 157 14.36 17.61 3.68
C TYR A 157 14.79 17.69 5.15
N ARG A 158 15.96 18.28 5.42
CA ARG A 158 16.44 18.46 6.79
C ARG A 158 15.61 19.54 7.52
N ALA A 159 15.27 20.63 6.84
CA ALA A 159 14.44 21.68 7.41
C ALA A 159 13.05 21.17 7.86
N PHE A 160 12.45 20.21 7.13
CA PHE A 160 11.21 19.58 7.53
C PHE A 160 11.38 18.73 8.80
N ILE A 161 12.47 17.97 8.90
CA ILE A 161 12.77 17.18 10.10
C ILE A 161 12.99 18.11 11.31
N ASP A 162 13.81 19.16 11.14
CA ASP A 162 14.07 20.14 12.18
C ASP A 162 12.80 20.87 12.63
N ALA A 163 11.88 21.16 11.71
CA ALA A 163 10.58 21.75 12.04
C ALA A 163 9.73 20.82 12.91
N GLY A 164 9.79 19.52 12.69
CA GLY A 164 9.15 18.54 13.55
C GLY A 164 9.74 18.52 14.97
N ILE A 165 11.07 18.62 15.07
CA ILE A 165 11.78 18.73 16.37
C ILE A 165 11.41 20.03 17.08
N ASP A 166 11.42 21.16 16.36
CA ASP A 166 10.98 22.46 16.88
C ASP A 166 9.51 22.44 17.35
N ALA A 167 8.69 21.61 16.72
CA ALA A 167 7.29 21.38 17.12
C ALA A 167 7.15 20.45 18.33
N GLY A 168 8.26 19.92 18.86
CA GLY A 168 8.28 19.07 20.07
C GLY A 168 8.13 17.56 19.80
N TYR A 169 8.24 17.12 18.54
CA TYR A 169 8.26 15.69 18.19
C TYR A 169 9.69 15.13 18.20
N PRO A 170 9.87 13.81 18.40
CA PRO A 170 11.19 13.21 18.35
C PRO A 170 11.73 13.15 16.90
N GLU A 171 13.05 13.10 16.76
CA GLU A 171 13.71 12.62 15.55
C GLU A 171 13.76 11.09 15.59
N THR A 172 13.52 10.43 14.44
CA THR A 172 13.68 8.99 14.28
C THR A 172 14.57 8.67 13.10
N GLU A 173 15.55 7.80 13.28
CA GLU A 173 16.36 7.29 12.19
C GLU A 173 15.71 6.09 11.51
N ASP A 174 14.78 5.41 12.19
CA ASP A 174 14.13 4.19 11.75
C ASP A 174 12.72 4.03 12.31
N TYR A 175 11.73 4.53 11.57
CA TYR A 175 10.31 4.38 11.91
C TYR A 175 9.75 2.96 11.68
N ASN A 176 10.55 2.03 11.15
CA ASN A 176 10.27 0.60 11.07
C ASN A 176 11.02 -0.21 12.15
N GLY A 177 11.74 0.46 13.03
CA GLY A 177 12.44 -0.09 14.18
C GLY A 177 11.58 -0.18 15.43
N GLU A 178 12.16 0.17 16.58
CA GLU A 178 11.49 0.10 17.88
C GLU A 178 10.38 1.15 18.04
N HIS A 179 10.62 2.38 17.56
CA HIS A 179 9.67 3.49 17.67
C HIS A 179 9.33 4.07 16.31
N GLN A 180 8.03 4.05 15.98
CA GLN A 180 7.56 4.63 14.72
C GLN A 180 7.41 6.15 14.78
N GLU A 181 7.04 6.72 15.96
CA GLU A 181 6.76 8.14 16.10
C GLU A 181 8.03 8.98 15.90
N GLY A 182 7.91 10.03 15.08
CA GLY A 182 8.98 11.00 14.88
C GLY A 182 9.15 11.43 13.42
N PHE A 183 10.10 12.35 13.23
CA PHE A 183 10.53 12.89 11.94
C PHE A 183 11.86 12.28 11.53
N GLY A 184 11.99 11.86 10.29
CA GLY A 184 13.23 11.20 9.84
C GLY A 184 13.30 10.92 8.34
N PRO A 185 14.37 10.19 7.92
CA PRO A 185 14.55 9.79 6.54
C PRO A 185 13.48 8.77 6.12
N MET A 186 12.94 8.95 4.93
CA MET A 186 12.02 7.97 4.36
C MET A 186 12.75 6.72 3.85
N HIS A 187 12.18 5.57 4.11
CA HIS A 187 12.65 4.29 3.59
C HIS A 187 11.97 3.95 2.26
N MET A 188 12.76 3.42 1.32
CA MET A 188 12.31 3.16 -0.04
C MET A 188 12.67 1.76 -0.51
N THR A 189 11.77 1.12 -1.28
CA THR A 189 12.06 -0.09 -2.03
C THR A 189 12.78 0.28 -3.33
N VAL A 190 14.05 0.67 -3.18
CA VAL A 190 14.99 1.01 -4.25
C VAL A 190 16.31 0.30 -3.97
N ARG A 191 16.83 -0.43 -4.96
CA ARG A 191 18.14 -1.09 -4.90
C ARG A 191 18.96 -0.69 -6.13
N ASP A 192 20.17 -0.21 -5.90
CA ASP A 192 21.09 0.22 -6.96
C ASP A 192 20.47 1.29 -7.88
N GLY A 193 19.71 2.24 -7.31
CA GLY A 193 19.05 3.30 -8.03
C GLY A 193 17.89 2.87 -8.92
N VAL A 194 17.38 1.65 -8.76
CA VAL A 194 16.27 1.07 -9.53
C VAL A 194 15.16 0.66 -8.58
N ARG A 195 13.89 0.90 -8.98
CA ARG A 195 12.70 0.37 -8.27
C ARG A 195 12.87 -1.12 -7.96
N GLU A 196 12.71 -1.50 -6.70
CA GLU A 196 12.72 -2.89 -6.26
C GLU A 196 11.27 -3.38 -6.12
N SER A 197 10.62 -3.62 -7.28
CA SER A 197 9.29 -4.25 -7.28
C SER A 197 9.39 -5.71 -6.85
N THR A 198 8.28 -6.31 -6.41
CA THR A 198 8.26 -7.75 -6.09
C THR A 198 8.55 -8.64 -7.30
N SER A 199 8.25 -8.18 -8.52
CA SER A 199 8.72 -8.85 -9.73
C SER A 199 10.24 -8.91 -9.78
N ARG A 200 10.93 -7.81 -9.47
CA ARG A 200 12.40 -7.76 -9.46
C ARG A 200 13.00 -8.54 -8.30
N ALA A 201 12.44 -8.37 -7.11
CA ALA A 201 12.96 -8.95 -5.88
C ALA A 201 12.73 -10.47 -5.79
N TYR A 202 11.55 -10.94 -6.18
CA TYR A 202 11.14 -12.33 -5.96
C TYR A 202 11.00 -13.14 -7.24
N LEU A 203 10.42 -12.58 -8.31
CA LEU A 203 10.02 -13.37 -9.46
C LEU A 203 11.16 -13.54 -10.49
N ARG A 204 11.86 -12.46 -10.84
CA ARG A 204 12.96 -12.53 -11.82
C ARG A 204 14.07 -13.52 -11.45
N PRO A 205 14.51 -13.64 -10.18
CA PRO A 205 15.53 -14.62 -9.80
C PRO A 205 15.15 -16.08 -10.07
N VAL A 206 13.84 -16.36 -10.21
CA VAL A 206 13.30 -17.73 -10.32
C VAL A 206 12.62 -18.02 -11.68
N PHE A 207 12.69 -17.12 -12.65
CA PHE A 207 12.08 -17.31 -13.97
C PHE A 207 12.49 -18.61 -14.69
N ASN A 208 13.70 -19.08 -14.44
CA ASN A 208 14.26 -20.25 -15.10
C ASN A 208 13.98 -21.56 -14.35
N ARG A 209 13.21 -21.54 -13.26
CA ARG A 209 12.83 -22.79 -12.57
C ARG A 209 11.90 -23.62 -13.45
N PRO A 210 12.24 -24.90 -13.75
CA PRO A 210 11.47 -25.72 -14.68
C PRO A 210 10.05 -26.06 -14.19
N ASN A 211 9.85 -25.99 -12.87
CA ASN A 211 8.58 -26.27 -12.20
C ASN A 211 7.72 -25.01 -11.97
N LEU A 212 8.17 -23.82 -12.41
CA LEU A 212 7.38 -22.58 -12.41
C LEU A 212 6.93 -22.23 -13.84
N THR A 213 5.64 -22.20 -14.06
CA THR A 213 5.02 -21.71 -15.30
C THR A 213 4.43 -20.34 -15.07
N LEU A 214 4.87 -19.34 -15.84
CA LEU A 214 4.30 -17.99 -15.83
C LEU A 214 3.54 -17.74 -17.11
N ILE A 215 2.26 -17.33 -16.99
CA ILE A 215 1.44 -16.90 -18.13
C ILE A 215 0.96 -15.46 -17.86
N THR A 216 1.37 -14.54 -18.74
CA THR A 216 0.93 -13.15 -18.74
C THR A 216 -0.19 -12.95 -19.76
N LYS A 217 -0.93 -11.81 -19.69
CA LYS A 217 -2.14 -11.54 -20.48
C LYS A 217 -3.19 -12.63 -20.28
N ALA A 218 -3.26 -13.16 -19.07
CA ALA A 218 -4.11 -14.25 -18.64
C ALA A 218 -5.08 -13.73 -17.57
N GLN A 219 -6.29 -13.39 -17.97
CA GLN A 219 -7.32 -12.87 -17.07
C GLN A 219 -8.14 -14.01 -16.48
N ALA A 220 -8.05 -14.20 -15.16
CA ALA A 220 -8.90 -15.13 -14.43
C ALA A 220 -10.37 -14.72 -14.51
N LYS A 221 -11.24 -15.66 -14.87
CA LYS A 221 -12.68 -15.44 -15.05
C LYS A 221 -13.47 -15.99 -13.87
N THR A 222 -13.44 -17.29 -13.65
CA THR A 222 -14.19 -18.01 -12.62
C THR A 222 -13.39 -19.20 -12.10
N ILE A 223 -13.66 -19.60 -10.86
CA ILE A 223 -13.11 -20.78 -10.22
C ILE A 223 -14.04 -21.96 -10.51
N GLU A 224 -13.47 -23.12 -10.83
CA GLU A 224 -14.18 -24.37 -10.98
C GLU A 224 -14.21 -25.14 -9.65
N PHE A 225 -15.38 -25.72 -9.34
CA PHE A 225 -15.60 -26.43 -8.10
C PHE A 225 -16.20 -27.82 -8.34
N ASP A 226 -15.75 -28.78 -7.53
CA ASP A 226 -16.45 -30.04 -7.27
C ASP A 226 -17.02 -29.97 -5.85
N GLY A 227 -18.33 -29.80 -5.72
CA GLY A 227 -18.96 -29.47 -4.46
C GLY A 227 -18.43 -28.15 -3.87
N LEU A 228 -17.76 -28.22 -2.71
CA LEU A 228 -17.12 -27.10 -2.02
C LEU A 228 -15.61 -27.00 -2.29
N LYS A 229 -15.05 -27.93 -3.07
CA LYS A 229 -13.61 -27.99 -3.34
C LYS A 229 -13.26 -27.27 -4.63
N ALA A 230 -12.34 -26.32 -4.58
CA ALA A 230 -11.77 -25.70 -5.77
C ALA A 230 -10.89 -26.72 -6.52
N ILE A 231 -11.21 -26.97 -7.80
CA ILE A 231 -10.52 -27.96 -8.65
C ILE A 231 -9.84 -27.34 -9.88
N GLY A 232 -10.06 -26.04 -10.16
CA GLY A 232 -9.47 -25.38 -11.31
C GLY A 232 -9.88 -23.94 -11.46
N ILE A 233 -9.43 -23.32 -12.54
CA ILE A 233 -9.71 -21.94 -12.88
C ILE A 233 -9.88 -21.74 -14.38
N ASN A 234 -10.93 -21.04 -14.77
CA ASN A 234 -11.15 -20.55 -16.13
C ASN A 234 -10.42 -19.23 -16.34
N VAL A 235 -9.67 -19.15 -17.40
CA VAL A 235 -8.80 -18.03 -17.74
C VAL A 235 -9.00 -17.62 -19.18
N ASP A 236 -9.02 -16.34 -19.46
CA ASP A 236 -8.92 -15.83 -20.84
C ASP A 236 -7.45 -15.46 -21.10
N ILE A 237 -6.85 -16.10 -22.09
CA ILE A 237 -5.48 -15.82 -22.53
C ILE A 237 -5.53 -15.18 -23.94
N ALA A 238 -5.41 -13.87 -23.98
CA ALA A 238 -5.45 -13.08 -25.21
C ALA A 238 -6.70 -13.39 -26.08
N GLY A 239 -7.88 -13.49 -25.46
CA GLY A 239 -9.17 -13.76 -26.10
C GLY A 239 -9.49 -15.25 -26.28
N LYS A 240 -8.65 -16.16 -25.77
CA LYS A 240 -8.89 -17.62 -25.84
C LYS A 240 -9.18 -18.17 -24.45
N PRO A 241 -10.31 -18.86 -24.26
CA PRO A 241 -10.62 -19.52 -23.00
C PRO A 241 -9.73 -20.75 -22.79
N GLU A 242 -9.15 -20.84 -21.61
CA GLU A 242 -8.35 -21.99 -21.15
C GLU A 242 -8.81 -22.39 -19.74
N LEU A 243 -8.78 -23.69 -19.46
CA LEU A 243 -9.05 -24.25 -18.14
C LEU A 243 -7.79 -24.94 -17.61
N PHE A 244 -7.36 -24.53 -16.41
CA PHE A 244 -6.27 -25.16 -15.68
C PHE A 244 -6.81 -25.89 -14.45
N ALA A 245 -6.39 -27.14 -14.24
CA ALA A 245 -6.73 -27.90 -13.05
C ALA A 245 -5.73 -27.66 -11.93
N VAL A 246 -6.23 -27.59 -10.71
CA VAL A 246 -5.41 -27.50 -9.49
C VAL A 246 -5.54 -28.77 -8.67
N LYS A 247 -4.39 -29.29 -8.21
CA LYS A 247 -4.34 -30.53 -7.44
C LYS A 247 -4.35 -30.29 -5.95
N LYS A 248 -3.59 -29.31 -5.46
CA LYS A 248 -3.46 -28.98 -4.04
C LYS A 248 -4.27 -27.74 -3.69
N GLU A 249 -3.85 -26.54 -4.11
CA GLU A 249 -4.54 -25.29 -3.74
C GLU A 249 -4.54 -24.25 -4.86
N LEU A 250 -5.64 -23.53 -4.97
CA LEU A 250 -5.81 -22.29 -5.74
C LEU A 250 -5.60 -21.10 -4.80
N LEU A 251 -4.67 -20.22 -5.14
CA LEU A 251 -4.24 -19.10 -4.32
C LEU A 251 -4.57 -17.78 -5.03
N ILE A 252 -5.56 -17.06 -4.51
CA ILE A 252 -5.96 -15.76 -5.04
C ILE A 252 -5.06 -14.68 -4.43
N ALA A 253 -4.32 -13.95 -5.29
CA ALA A 253 -3.40 -12.88 -4.92
C ALA A 253 -3.58 -11.67 -5.84
N ALA A 254 -4.86 -11.38 -6.19
CA ALA A 254 -5.22 -10.37 -7.19
C ALA A 254 -5.44 -8.96 -6.60
N GLY A 255 -5.23 -8.79 -5.29
CA GLY A 255 -5.34 -7.52 -4.56
C GLY A 255 -6.76 -7.19 -4.10
N ALA A 256 -6.89 -6.17 -3.25
CA ALA A 256 -8.10 -5.82 -2.53
C ALA A 256 -9.33 -5.51 -3.42
N ILE A 257 -9.14 -5.25 -4.70
CA ILE A 257 -10.24 -5.01 -5.64
C ILE A 257 -10.56 -6.28 -6.43
N ALA A 258 -9.56 -6.94 -7.03
CA ALA A 258 -9.84 -8.03 -7.96
C ALA A 258 -10.04 -9.39 -7.26
N SER A 259 -9.52 -9.60 -6.04
CA SER A 259 -9.72 -10.85 -5.29
C SER A 259 -11.19 -11.06 -4.91
N PRO A 260 -11.90 -10.11 -4.27
CA PRO A 260 -13.34 -10.27 -4.04
C PRO A 260 -14.14 -10.37 -5.36
N MET A 261 -13.75 -9.67 -6.41
CA MET A 261 -14.42 -9.79 -7.72
C MET A 261 -14.35 -11.21 -8.28
N LEU A 262 -13.19 -11.89 -8.16
CA LEU A 262 -13.05 -13.26 -8.63
C LEU A 262 -13.93 -14.23 -7.82
N LEU A 263 -13.98 -14.07 -6.49
CA LEU A 263 -14.88 -14.85 -5.64
C LEU A 263 -16.35 -14.62 -6.03
N GLN A 264 -16.78 -13.37 -6.17
CA GLN A 264 -18.15 -13.02 -6.55
C GLN A 264 -18.53 -13.58 -7.94
N ARG A 265 -17.66 -13.44 -8.96
CA ARG A 265 -17.92 -14.04 -10.28
C ARG A 265 -18.01 -15.57 -10.25
N SER A 266 -17.40 -16.20 -9.25
CA SER A 266 -17.45 -17.64 -9.02
C SER A 266 -18.66 -18.07 -8.18
N GLY A 267 -19.58 -17.13 -7.86
CA GLY A 267 -20.79 -17.39 -7.09
C GLY A 267 -20.59 -17.38 -5.57
N ILE A 268 -19.48 -16.80 -5.06
CA ILE A 268 -19.17 -16.74 -3.63
C ILE A 268 -19.36 -15.30 -3.16
N GLY A 269 -20.34 -15.05 -2.29
CA GLY A 269 -20.66 -13.71 -1.80
C GLY A 269 -22.11 -13.57 -1.31
N ALA A 270 -22.50 -12.34 -0.98
CA ALA A 270 -23.87 -12.03 -0.59
C ALA A 270 -24.85 -12.26 -1.76
N ARG A 271 -25.98 -12.89 -1.46
CA ARG A 271 -27.01 -13.27 -2.45
C ARG A 271 -27.48 -12.06 -3.28
N GLU A 272 -27.73 -10.95 -2.64
CA GLU A 272 -28.24 -9.75 -3.28
C GLU A 272 -27.21 -9.17 -4.27
N ASP A 273 -25.94 -9.03 -3.84
CA ASP A 273 -24.87 -8.49 -4.69
C ASP A 273 -24.64 -9.37 -5.94
N LEU A 274 -24.70 -10.70 -5.77
CA LEU A 274 -24.54 -11.65 -6.87
C LEU A 274 -25.73 -11.63 -7.84
N ALA A 275 -26.96 -11.57 -7.30
CA ALA A 275 -28.19 -11.50 -8.10
C ALA A 275 -28.24 -10.23 -8.95
N GLU A 276 -27.85 -9.06 -8.41
CA GLU A 276 -27.75 -7.80 -9.16
C GLU A 276 -26.76 -7.91 -10.35
N ALA A 277 -25.69 -8.69 -10.19
CA ALA A 277 -24.69 -8.93 -11.24
C ALA A 277 -25.06 -10.08 -12.20
N GLY A 278 -26.19 -10.75 -12.00
CA GLY A 278 -26.64 -11.89 -12.78
C GLY A 278 -25.81 -13.17 -12.56
N VAL A 279 -25.18 -13.31 -11.39
CA VAL A 279 -24.36 -14.47 -11.02
C VAL A 279 -25.13 -15.38 -10.07
N PRO A 280 -25.33 -16.67 -10.40
CA PRO A 280 -25.94 -17.63 -9.48
C PRO A 280 -25.09 -17.80 -8.21
N GLN A 281 -25.71 -17.70 -7.03
CA GLN A 281 -25.03 -17.96 -5.77
C GLN A 281 -24.70 -19.46 -5.64
N ARG A 282 -23.42 -19.75 -5.42
CA ARG A 282 -22.91 -21.09 -5.12
C ARG A 282 -22.72 -21.28 -3.61
N PHE A 283 -22.13 -20.27 -2.97
CA PHE A 283 -21.80 -20.30 -1.55
C PHE A 283 -22.07 -18.94 -0.92
N ASP A 284 -22.82 -18.94 0.20
CA ASP A 284 -23.14 -17.72 0.92
C ASP A 284 -21.99 -17.30 1.82
N LEU A 285 -21.30 -16.22 1.47
CA LEU A 285 -20.20 -15.64 2.23
C LEU A 285 -20.30 -14.10 2.13
N PRO A 286 -21.20 -13.49 2.92
CA PRO A 286 -21.63 -12.10 2.74
C PRO A 286 -20.51 -11.07 2.95
N GLY A 287 -19.42 -11.45 3.65
CA GLY A 287 -18.24 -10.60 3.86
C GLY A 287 -17.42 -10.33 2.61
N VAL A 288 -17.58 -11.12 1.53
CA VAL A 288 -16.81 -10.92 0.28
C VAL A 288 -17.11 -9.56 -0.34
N GLY A 289 -16.08 -8.74 -0.48
CA GLY A 289 -16.15 -7.38 -1.00
C GLY A 289 -16.55 -6.32 0.04
N LYS A 290 -16.87 -6.68 1.27
CA LYS A 290 -17.20 -5.73 2.36
C LYS A 290 -15.97 -5.31 3.13
N ASN A 291 -16.11 -4.34 4.08
CA ASN A 291 -15.03 -3.83 4.93
C ASN A 291 -13.88 -3.17 4.15
N LEU A 292 -14.10 -2.71 2.92
CA LEU A 292 -13.09 -1.98 2.14
C LEU A 292 -12.64 -0.73 2.91
N GLN A 293 -11.34 -0.57 3.04
CA GLN A 293 -10.67 0.54 3.74
C GLN A 293 -9.61 1.14 2.82
N ASP A 294 -9.29 2.41 3.02
CA ASP A 294 -8.20 3.07 2.30
C ASP A 294 -7.70 4.28 3.09
N HIS A 295 -6.45 4.66 2.90
CA HIS A 295 -5.92 5.93 3.39
C HIS A 295 -6.22 7.06 2.40
N LEU A 296 -6.56 8.22 2.95
CA LEU A 296 -6.69 9.45 2.22
C LEU A 296 -5.50 10.37 2.49
N GLU A 297 -5.17 11.22 1.53
CA GLU A 297 -4.15 12.27 1.69
C GLU A 297 -4.59 13.58 1.05
N VAL A 298 -3.98 14.68 1.49
CA VAL A 298 -4.02 15.99 0.82
C VAL A 298 -2.61 16.48 0.56
N TYR A 299 -2.45 17.37 -0.41
CA TYR A 299 -1.21 18.10 -0.65
C TYR A 299 -1.29 19.45 0.05
N PHE A 300 -0.57 19.59 1.14
CA PHE A 300 -0.41 20.85 1.85
C PHE A 300 0.76 21.59 1.25
N GLN A 301 0.57 22.77 0.61
CA GLN A 301 1.56 23.40 -0.25
C GLN A 301 1.92 24.82 0.20
N PHE A 302 3.20 25.16 0.05
CA PHE A 302 3.75 26.47 0.34
C PHE A 302 4.64 26.99 -0.79
N TRP A 303 4.67 28.31 -0.98
CA TRP A 303 5.74 28.95 -1.72
C TRP A 303 7.07 28.75 -1.01
N CYS A 304 8.16 28.61 -1.79
CA CYS A 304 9.52 28.58 -1.25
C CYS A 304 10.24 29.89 -1.55
N LYS A 305 10.68 30.59 -0.50
CA LYS A 305 11.39 31.88 -0.63
C LYS A 305 12.72 31.77 -1.37
N LEU A 306 13.37 30.62 -1.31
CA LEU A 306 14.66 30.36 -1.92
C LEU A 306 14.53 29.42 -3.13
N PRO A 307 15.38 29.55 -4.15
CA PRO A 307 15.32 28.74 -5.37
C PRO A 307 15.95 27.34 -5.19
N VAL A 308 15.57 26.64 -4.11
CA VAL A 308 16.14 25.34 -3.73
C VAL A 308 15.20 24.16 -4.04
N SER A 309 13.96 24.43 -4.44
CA SER A 309 12.99 23.35 -4.74
C SER A 309 13.26 22.69 -6.10
N LEU A 310 12.72 21.48 -6.26
CA LEU A 310 12.83 20.71 -7.51
C LEU A 310 11.92 21.23 -8.63
N ASN A 311 11.09 22.24 -8.40
CA ASN A 311 10.24 22.83 -9.46
C ASN A 311 11.04 23.24 -10.69
N SER A 312 12.27 23.77 -10.52
CA SER A 312 13.17 24.12 -11.64
C SER A 312 13.64 22.91 -12.47
N LYS A 313 13.46 21.68 -11.97
CA LYS A 313 13.86 20.44 -12.63
C LYS A 313 12.72 19.76 -13.39
N LEU A 314 11.50 20.31 -13.35
CA LEU A 314 10.32 19.70 -13.96
C LEU A 314 10.18 19.98 -15.48
N GLY A 315 11.02 20.85 -16.05
CA GLY A 315 11.05 21.15 -17.49
C GLY A 315 11.56 19.96 -18.33
N LEU A 316 11.16 19.89 -19.60
CA LEU A 316 11.47 18.76 -20.50
C LEU A 316 12.98 18.50 -20.65
N ILE A 317 13.79 19.58 -20.77
CA ILE A 317 15.25 19.46 -20.89
C ILE A 317 15.84 18.85 -19.62
N SER A 318 15.43 19.33 -18.45
CA SER A 318 15.89 18.78 -17.16
C SER A 318 15.49 17.32 -16.99
N LYS A 319 14.25 16.97 -17.33
CA LYS A 319 13.77 15.57 -17.34
C LYS A 319 14.60 14.69 -18.27
N GLY A 320 14.97 15.20 -19.45
CA GLY A 320 15.85 14.50 -20.39
C GLY A 320 17.24 14.25 -19.82
N ILE A 321 17.86 15.24 -19.17
CA ILE A 321 19.17 15.14 -18.53
C ILE A 321 19.12 14.12 -17.37
N ILE A 322 18.10 14.22 -16.47
CA ILE A 322 17.91 13.28 -15.35
C ILE A 322 17.74 11.85 -15.87
N GLY A 323 16.95 11.68 -16.94
CA GLY A 323 16.76 10.38 -17.56
C GLY A 323 18.04 9.80 -18.15
N ALA A 324 18.84 10.62 -18.85
CA ALA A 324 20.12 10.21 -19.43
C ALA A 324 21.16 9.84 -18.35
N GLU A 325 21.29 10.67 -17.30
CA GLU A 325 22.16 10.38 -16.15
C GLU A 325 21.79 9.04 -15.51
N TRP A 326 20.49 8.83 -15.24
CA TRP A 326 20.04 7.58 -14.65
C TRP A 326 20.24 6.38 -15.57
N LEU A 327 20.03 6.52 -16.88
CA LEU A 327 20.26 5.44 -17.84
C LEU A 327 21.72 4.96 -17.82
N LEU A 328 22.66 5.89 -17.70
CA LEU A 328 24.10 5.59 -17.73
C LEU A 328 24.63 5.13 -16.37
N THR A 329 24.14 5.71 -15.27
CA THR A 329 24.79 5.56 -13.95
C THR A 329 23.93 4.90 -12.90
N LYS A 330 22.58 4.90 -13.08
CA LYS A 330 21.59 4.52 -12.05
C LYS A 330 21.69 5.39 -10.78
N LYS A 331 22.13 6.62 -10.91
CA LYS A 331 22.33 7.60 -9.82
C LYS A 331 21.57 8.91 -10.09
N GLY A 332 21.74 9.87 -9.20
CA GLY A 332 21.17 11.21 -9.28
C GLY A 332 19.66 11.24 -9.04
N LEU A 333 19.02 12.33 -9.48
CA LEU A 333 17.59 12.56 -9.27
C LEU A 333 16.69 11.47 -9.90
N GLY A 334 17.18 10.72 -10.87
CA GLY A 334 16.46 9.58 -11.46
C GLY A 334 16.33 8.39 -10.53
N ALA A 335 17.19 8.28 -9.52
CA ALA A 335 17.30 7.12 -8.63
C ALA A 335 16.50 7.25 -7.33
N THR A 336 15.67 8.28 -7.19
CA THR A 336 14.84 8.54 -6.01
C THR A 336 13.38 8.79 -6.37
N ASN A 337 12.47 8.53 -5.42
CA ASN A 337 11.06 8.90 -5.51
C ASN A 337 10.80 10.36 -5.08
N HIS A 338 11.82 11.07 -4.64
CA HIS A 338 11.80 12.43 -4.08
C HIS A 338 11.07 12.61 -2.75
N PHE A 339 10.49 11.59 -2.17
CA PHE A 339 9.97 11.60 -0.81
C PHE A 339 11.04 11.09 0.14
N GLU A 340 12.03 11.93 0.50
CA GLU A 340 13.19 11.46 1.24
C GLU A 340 13.17 11.80 2.73
N SER A 341 12.19 12.60 3.18
CA SER A 341 11.88 12.77 4.58
C SER A 341 10.39 12.55 4.84
N CYS A 342 10.08 12.05 6.02
CA CYS A 342 8.73 11.71 6.43
C CYS A 342 8.54 11.93 7.93
N ALA A 343 7.31 11.75 8.39
CA ALA A 343 7.02 11.68 9.81
C ALA A 343 5.80 10.81 10.09
N PHE A 344 5.77 10.29 11.31
CA PHE A 344 4.60 9.68 11.94
C PHE A 344 4.37 10.38 13.26
N ILE A 345 3.16 10.89 13.50
CA ILE A 345 2.82 11.60 14.73
C ILE A 345 1.48 11.15 15.30
N ARG A 346 1.30 11.31 16.60
CA ARG A 346 -0.01 11.19 17.23
C ARG A 346 -0.76 12.52 17.13
N SER A 347 -2.05 12.45 16.78
CA SER A 347 -2.89 13.65 16.67
C SER A 347 -3.44 14.15 18.00
N SER A 348 -3.45 13.30 19.04
CA SER A 348 -4.02 13.63 20.36
C SER A 348 -3.41 12.80 21.48
N ILE A 349 -3.68 13.23 22.71
CA ILE A 349 -3.41 12.48 23.95
C ILE A 349 -4.22 11.17 23.92
N GLY A 350 -3.69 10.11 24.54
CA GLY A 350 -4.37 8.82 24.68
C GLY A 350 -4.17 7.85 23.52
N LEU A 351 -3.46 8.26 22.47
CA LEU A 351 -3.14 7.36 21.35
C LEU A 351 -1.86 6.56 21.63
N LYS A 352 -1.96 5.22 21.52
CA LYS A 352 -0.81 4.30 21.70
C LYS A 352 0.11 4.26 20.50
N ALA A 353 -0.35 4.74 19.35
CA ALA A 353 0.37 4.72 18.08
C ALA A 353 0.16 6.03 17.31
N PRO A 354 1.09 6.43 16.45
CA PRO A 354 0.88 7.51 15.49
C PRO A 354 -0.34 7.23 14.62
N ASP A 355 -1.09 8.27 14.33
CA ASP A 355 -2.30 8.20 13.48
C ASP A 355 -2.28 9.19 12.31
N ILE A 356 -1.19 9.95 12.14
CA ILE A 356 -0.94 10.83 10.99
C ILE A 356 0.42 10.48 10.38
N GLN A 357 0.45 10.39 9.05
CA GLN A 357 1.68 10.20 8.27
C GLN A 357 1.94 11.41 7.37
N TYR A 358 3.22 11.76 7.23
CA TYR A 358 3.72 12.80 6.33
C TYR A 358 4.72 12.23 5.33
N HIS A 359 4.59 12.65 4.06
CA HIS A 359 5.61 12.45 3.03
C HIS A 359 6.01 13.83 2.53
N PHE A 360 7.24 14.24 2.74
CA PHE A 360 7.71 15.56 2.33
C PHE A 360 8.27 15.54 0.91
N LEU A 361 7.82 16.47 0.08
CA LEU A 361 8.29 16.65 -1.29
C LEU A 361 8.83 18.08 -1.49
N PRO A 362 10.09 18.29 -1.89
CA PRO A 362 10.66 19.62 -2.14
C PRO A 362 10.25 20.17 -3.51
N ALA A 363 8.98 20.05 -3.86
CA ALA A 363 8.36 20.59 -5.07
C ALA A 363 6.86 20.81 -4.81
N ALA A 364 6.25 21.82 -5.41
CA ALA A 364 4.80 22.01 -5.42
C ALA A 364 4.24 21.49 -6.75
N MET A 365 3.45 20.41 -6.66
CA MET A 365 2.92 19.65 -7.81
C MET A 365 1.44 19.31 -7.64
N ARG A 366 0.76 19.02 -8.74
CA ARG A 366 -0.59 18.44 -8.77
C ARG A 366 -0.51 16.91 -8.76
N TYR A 367 -1.64 16.26 -8.54
CA TYR A 367 -1.76 14.78 -8.56
C TYR A 367 -1.37 14.15 -9.92
N ASP A 368 -1.48 14.89 -11.02
CA ASP A 368 -1.05 14.45 -12.35
C ASP A 368 0.46 14.57 -12.59
N GLY A 369 1.23 15.04 -11.59
CA GLY A 369 2.68 15.24 -11.70
C GLY A 369 3.09 16.51 -12.43
N THR A 370 2.15 17.43 -12.70
CA THR A 370 2.46 18.76 -13.27
C THR A 370 2.73 19.78 -12.15
N PRO A 371 3.52 20.84 -12.40
CA PRO A 371 3.70 21.92 -11.43
C PRO A 371 2.37 22.56 -11.05
N SER A 372 2.13 22.81 -9.76
CA SER A 372 0.97 23.56 -9.30
C SER A 372 1.17 25.08 -9.38
N ILE A 373 2.43 25.51 -9.46
CA ILE A 373 2.84 26.93 -9.46
C ILE A 373 3.95 27.21 -10.48
N SER A 374 4.12 28.46 -10.84
CA SER A 374 5.18 28.96 -11.73
C SER A 374 6.39 29.50 -10.96
N GLY A 375 6.96 28.72 -10.04
CA GLY A 375 8.09 29.17 -9.22
C GLY A 375 8.60 28.08 -8.32
N HIS A 376 9.15 28.45 -7.17
CA HIS A 376 9.64 27.50 -6.19
C HIS A 376 8.60 27.26 -5.09
N GLY A 377 8.32 26.00 -4.79
CA GLY A 377 7.45 25.59 -3.72
C GLY A 377 7.85 24.23 -3.15
N PHE A 378 7.23 23.85 -2.07
CA PHE A 378 7.32 22.50 -1.48
C PHE A 378 5.96 22.07 -0.98
N GLN A 379 5.82 20.78 -0.74
CA GLN A 379 4.56 20.22 -0.21
C GLN A 379 4.83 19.08 0.75
N VAL A 380 3.84 18.84 1.60
CA VAL A 380 3.70 17.61 2.35
C VAL A 380 2.44 16.90 1.89
N HIS A 381 2.57 15.61 1.57
CA HIS A 381 1.43 14.71 1.47
C HIS A 381 1.13 14.25 2.88
N VAL A 382 -0.07 14.47 3.34
CA VAL A 382 -0.44 14.19 4.72
C VAL A 382 -1.84 13.65 4.82
N GLY A 383 -2.04 12.70 5.73
CA GLY A 383 -3.35 12.16 6.04
C GLY A 383 -3.39 11.31 7.30
N PRO A 384 -4.59 11.18 7.90
CA PRO A 384 -4.84 10.23 8.97
C PRO A 384 -4.74 8.77 8.50
N ASN A 385 -4.16 7.90 9.35
CA ASN A 385 -3.90 6.49 9.03
C ASN A 385 -4.92 5.50 9.60
N LYS A 386 -5.90 5.96 10.38
CA LYS A 386 -6.86 5.09 11.08
C LYS A 386 -8.31 5.40 10.69
N PRO A 387 -8.69 5.22 9.39
CA PRO A 387 -10.05 5.52 8.94
C PRO A 387 -11.07 4.60 9.61
N ARG A 388 -12.21 5.18 10.02
CA ARG A 388 -13.36 4.45 10.58
C ARG A 388 -14.42 4.14 9.52
N SER A 389 -14.48 4.91 8.46
CA SER A 389 -15.37 4.64 7.32
C SER A 389 -15.05 3.31 6.66
N ARG A 390 -16.09 2.59 6.24
CA ARG A 390 -16.01 1.27 5.62
C ARG A 390 -16.80 1.25 4.32
N GLY A 391 -16.18 0.67 3.31
CA GLY A 391 -16.70 0.56 1.98
C GLY A 391 -16.93 -0.86 1.49
N ARG A 392 -17.08 -0.99 0.18
CA ARG A 392 -17.31 -2.26 -0.50
C ARG A 392 -16.77 -2.27 -1.92
N VAL A 393 -16.50 -3.46 -2.41
CA VAL A 393 -16.28 -3.80 -3.82
C VAL A 393 -17.33 -4.80 -4.25
N LYS A 394 -18.04 -4.55 -5.34
CA LYS A 394 -18.91 -5.56 -5.94
C LYS A 394 -18.78 -5.58 -7.46
N ILE A 395 -18.99 -6.75 -8.04
CA ILE A 395 -19.12 -6.89 -9.47
C ILE A 395 -20.44 -6.28 -9.97
N THR A 396 -20.43 -5.76 -11.19
CA THR A 396 -21.62 -5.20 -11.86
C THR A 396 -22.18 -6.16 -12.92
N SER A 397 -21.45 -7.24 -13.23
CA SER A 397 -21.80 -8.24 -14.24
C SER A 397 -20.98 -9.51 -14.04
N ALA A 398 -21.47 -10.62 -14.58
CA ALA A 398 -20.71 -11.87 -14.71
C ALA A 398 -19.50 -11.73 -15.66
N ASP A 399 -19.52 -10.73 -16.56
CA ASP A 399 -18.40 -10.47 -17.46
C ASP A 399 -17.19 -9.91 -16.68
N ALA A 400 -16.04 -10.59 -16.80
CA ALA A 400 -14.81 -10.19 -16.14
C ALA A 400 -14.18 -8.91 -16.70
N SER A 401 -14.63 -8.42 -17.86
CA SER A 401 -14.20 -7.14 -18.42
C SER A 401 -14.99 -5.94 -17.89
N ALA A 402 -16.15 -6.19 -17.25
CA ALA A 402 -16.97 -5.13 -16.66
C ALA A 402 -16.25 -4.49 -15.46
N ALA A 403 -16.31 -3.15 -15.39
CA ALA A 403 -15.75 -2.42 -14.26
C ALA A 403 -16.52 -2.73 -12.97
N PRO A 404 -15.84 -2.88 -11.83
CA PRO A 404 -16.49 -3.05 -10.53
C PRO A 404 -17.16 -1.77 -10.06
N SER A 405 -18.15 -1.91 -9.18
CA SER A 405 -18.63 -0.85 -8.30
C SER A 405 -17.73 -0.82 -7.06
N ILE A 406 -17.02 0.27 -6.85
CA ILE A 406 -16.11 0.50 -5.72
C ILE A 406 -16.63 1.70 -4.94
N LEU A 407 -16.99 1.51 -3.70
CA LEU A 407 -17.44 2.58 -2.81
C LEU A 407 -16.64 2.50 -1.51
N PHE A 408 -15.90 3.54 -1.17
CA PHE A 408 -15.10 3.58 0.06
C PHE A 408 -15.88 4.15 1.24
N ASN A 409 -16.94 4.94 0.98
CA ASN A 409 -17.66 5.70 1.99
C ASN A 409 -16.75 6.69 2.75
N TYR A 410 -15.81 7.30 2.06
CA TYR A 410 -14.87 8.25 2.66
C TYR A 410 -15.59 9.34 3.47
N LEU A 411 -15.01 9.69 4.64
CA LEU A 411 -15.48 10.74 5.54
C LEU A 411 -16.93 10.58 6.05
N GLN A 412 -17.53 9.39 5.94
CA GLN A 412 -18.87 9.14 6.50
C GLN A 412 -18.83 9.09 8.03
N ALA A 413 -17.78 8.50 8.62
CA ALA A 413 -17.59 8.51 10.07
C ALA A 413 -17.23 9.92 10.57
N GLN A 414 -17.77 10.31 11.71
CA GLN A 414 -17.48 11.61 12.32
C GLN A 414 -16.02 11.69 12.76
N GLU A 415 -15.49 10.60 13.29
CA GLU A 415 -14.11 10.47 13.77
C GLU A 415 -13.11 10.76 12.64
N ASP A 416 -13.42 10.37 11.41
CA ASP A 416 -12.56 10.64 10.26
C ASP A 416 -12.48 12.16 9.99
N ARG A 417 -13.60 12.88 10.07
CA ARG A 417 -13.62 14.34 9.89
C ARG A 417 -12.86 15.05 11.01
N GLU A 418 -13.04 14.62 12.25
CA GLU A 418 -12.30 15.16 13.40
C GLU A 418 -10.80 14.91 13.29
N ALA A 419 -10.38 13.72 12.82
CA ALA A 419 -8.98 13.40 12.55
C ALA A 419 -8.39 14.35 11.49
N TRP A 420 -9.14 14.65 10.43
CA TRP A 420 -8.73 15.60 9.40
C TRP A 420 -8.57 17.02 9.93
N ARG A 421 -9.48 17.51 10.78
CA ARG A 421 -9.35 18.84 11.41
C ARG A 421 -8.07 18.95 12.23
N ARG A 422 -7.76 17.93 13.05
CA ARG A 422 -6.49 17.87 13.80
C ARG A 422 -5.29 17.81 12.85
N CYS A 423 -5.35 16.96 11.82
CA CYS A 423 -4.30 16.80 10.83
C CYS A 423 -3.91 18.14 10.16
N ILE A 424 -4.87 18.91 9.69
CA ILE A 424 -4.62 20.22 9.05
C ILE A 424 -3.97 21.20 10.03
N ARG A 425 -4.48 21.32 11.26
CA ARG A 425 -3.95 22.24 12.27
C ARG A 425 -2.52 21.88 12.68
N LEU A 426 -2.26 20.60 12.96
CA LEU A 426 -0.91 20.13 13.32
C LEU A 426 0.09 20.31 12.17
N THR A 427 -0.33 20.07 10.94
CA THR A 427 0.53 20.32 9.76
C THR A 427 0.93 21.77 9.68
N ARG A 428 -0.03 22.68 9.87
CA ARG A 428 0.22 24.12 9.86
C ARG A 428 1.18 24.53 10.98
N GLU A 429 0.96 24.05 12.20
CA GLU A 429 1.85 24.28 13.35
C GLU A 429 3.29 23.81 13.04
N ILE A 430 3.48 22.61 12.51
CA ILE A 430 4.80 22.06 12.19
C ILE A 430 5.51 22.92 11.14
N ILE A 431 4.85 23.25 10.04
CA ILE A 431 5.47 24.01 8.96
C ILE A 431 5.75 25.47 9.37
N HIS A 432 5.09 25.99 10.40
CA HIS A 432 5.35 27.34 10.93
C HIS A 432 6.45 27.40 12.00
N GLN A 433 7.13 26.30 12.29
CA GLN A 433 8.27 26.30 13.21
C GLN A 433 9.50 27.02 12.63
N PRO A 434 10.43 27.51 13.49
CA PRO A 434 11.58 28.32 13.09
C PRO A 434 12.45 27.74 11.98
N ALA A 435 12.66 26.42 11.99
CA ALA A 435 13.48 25.73 10.97
C ALA A 435 13.00 25.98 9.53
N MET A 436 11.71 26.24 9.33
CA MET A 436 11.14 26.53 8.01
C MET A 436 11.12 28.00 7.63
N ASP A 437 11.37 28.94 8.53
CA ASP A 437 11.24 30.40 8.28
C ASP A 437 12.05 30.90 7.11
N ARG A 438 13.25 30.35 6.93
CA ARG A 438 14.14 30.69 5.80
C ARG A 438 13.55 30.29 4.45
N TYR A 439 12.75 29.22 4.42
CA TYR A 439 12.25 28.61 3.19
C TYR A 439 10.77 28.88 2.95
N ARG A 440 9.95 28.90 4.00
CA ARG A 440 8.50 29.03 3.92
C ARG A 440 8.08 30.43 3.46
N GLY A 441 7.38 30.48 2.34
CA GLY A 441 6.58 31.61 1.90
C GLY A 441 5.12 31.44 2.30
N ASP A 442 4.21 32.05 1.52
CA ASP A 442 2.78 31.97 1.76
C ASP A 442 2.24 30.56 1.53
N GLU A 443 1.22 30.19 2.31
CA GLU A 443 0.47 28.94 2.15
C GLU A 443 -0.35 29.01 0.86
N ILE A 444 -0.18 28.02 -0.03
CA ILE A 444 -0.88 27.92 -1.31
C ILE A 444 -2.19 27.15 -1.12
N GLN A 445 -2.09 26.00 -0.46
CA GLN A 445 -3.25 25.18 -0.07
C GLN A 445 -2.97 24.46 1.26
N PRO A 446 -4.00 24.40 2.12
CA PRO A 446 -5.41 24.84 1.92
C PRO A 446 -5.59 26.35 1.72
N GLY A 447 -4.65 27.18 2.11
CA GLY A 447 -4.73 28.63 2.15
C GLY A 447 -5.10 29.15 3.54
N ALA A 448 -4.49 30.29 3.93
CA ALA A 448 -4.60 30.83 5.29
C ALA A 448 -6.06 31.11 5.75
N GLN A 449 -6.98 31.28 4.79
CA GLN A 449 -8.40 31.51 5.09
C GLN A 449 -9.17 30.26 5.55
N VAL A 450 -8.59 29.07 5.46
CA VAL A 450 -9.23 27.81 5.88
C VAL A 450 -8.86 27.54 7.34
N GLU A 451 -9.63 28.04 8.29
CA GLU A 451 -9.33 28.00 9.74
C GLU A 451 -10.38 27.27 10.57
N SER A 452 -11.66 27.56 10.35
CA SER A 452 -12.75 26.94 11.10
C SER A 452 -12.94 25.46 10.73
N ASP A 453 -13.58 24.70 11.64
CA ASP A 453 -13.92 23.30 11.38
C ASP A 453 -14.73 23.13 10.08
N ALA A 454 -15.68 24.02 9.83
CA ALA A 454 -16.51 23.96 8.65
C ALA A 454 -15.73 24.23 7.34
N GLU A 455 -14.78 25.18 7.36
CA GLU A 455 -13.91 25.47 6.22
C GLU A 455 -12.93 24.34 5.95
N ILE A 456 -12.34 23.77 7.01
CA ILE A 456 -11.46 22.60 6.91
C ILE A 456 -12.23 21.41 6.33
N ASP A 457 -13.41 21.09 6.86
CA ASP A 457 -14.24 20.00 6.37
C ASP A 457 -14.61 20.18 4.90
N LYS A 458 -14.98 21.39 4.50
CA LYS A 458 -15.31 21.71 3.11
C LYS A 458 -14.08 21.52 2.22
N TRP A 459 -12.93 22.10 2.61
CA TRP A 459 -11.70 22.02 1.83
C TRP A 459 -11.23 20.57 1.68
N VAL A 460 -11.29 19.79 2.76
CA VAL A 460 -10.91 18.36 2.72
C VAL A 460 -11.83 17.60 1.74
N ARG A 461 -13.15 17.77 1.80
CA ARG A 461 -14.06 17.11 0.86
C ARG A 461 -13.78 17.44 -0.60
N GLU A 462 -13.38 18.68 -0.88
CA GLU A 462 -13.08 19.15 -2.24
C GLU A 462 -11.71 18.71 -2.76
N ASN A 463 -10.71 18.46 -1.88
CA ASN A 463 -9.31 18.31 -2.27
C ASN A 463 -8.66 16.99 -1.88
N VAL A 464 -9.28 16.19 -1.02
CA VAL A 464 -8.71 14.90 -0.59
C VAL A 464 -8.67 13.91 -1.74
N GLU A 465 -7.60 13.11 -1.80
CA GLU A 465 -7.44 12.02 -2.76
C GLU A 465 -7.02 10.73 -2.02
N SER A 466 -7.11 9.59 -2.70
CA SER A 466 -6.63 8.32 -2.17
C SER A 466 -5.11 8.32 -2.09
N ALA A 467 -4.55 7.77 -1.01
CA ALA A 467 -3.13 7.40 -0.92
C ALA A 467 -2.85 6.02 -1.55
N TYR A 468 -3.87 5.41 -2.18
CA TYR A 468 -3.82 4.17 -2.96
C TYR A 468 -3.51 2.91 -2.13
N HIS A 469 -4.09 2.81 -0.94
CA HIS A 469 -3.90 1.70 0.00
C HIS A 469 -5.17 0.86 0.25
N PRO A 470 -6.01 0.51 -0.78
CA PRO A 470 -7.22 -0.27 -0.53
C PRO A 470 -6.91 -1.63 0.07
N ALA A 471 -7.66 -2.00 1.12
CA ALA A 471 -7.47 -3.24 1.88
C ALA A 471 -8.77 -3.72 2.52
N GLY A 472 -8.78 -4.95 3.06
CA GLY A 472 -9.81 -5.45 3.98
C GLY A 472 -11.06 -6.04 3.34
N SER A 473 -11.14 -6.13 2.01
CA SER A 473 -12.35 -6.57 1.27
C SER A 473 -12.62 -8.08 1.29
N CYS A 474 -11.74 -8.88 1.90
CA CYS A 474 -11.91 -10.31 2.20
C CYS A 474 -11.30 -10.59 3.58
N ARG A 475 -11.72 -9.83 4.60
CA ARG A 475 -11.03 -9.76 5.89
C ARG A 475 -10.86 -11.11 6.58
N MET A 476 -9.73 -11.25 7.26
CA MET A 476 -9.39 -12.39 8.11
C MET A 476 -10.11 -12.29 9.45
N GLY A 477 -10.50 -13.45 9.99
CA GLY A 477 -11.07 -13.60 11.33
C GLY A 477 -11.68 -14.96 11.54
N THR A 478 -12.37 -15.15 12.65
CA THR A 478 -13.03 -16.41 13.02
C THR A 478 -14.32 -16.64 12.24
N SER A 479 -14.75 -17.89 12.09
CA SER A 479 -15.93 -18.26 11.27
C SER A 479 -17.28 -17.94 11.92
N ASP A 480 -17.31 -17.53 13.18
CA ASP A 480 -18.51 -17.11 13.90
C ASP A 480 -19.01 -15.72 13.49
N ASP A 481 -18.15 -14.88 12.91
CA ASP A 481 -18.58 -13.64 12.26
C ASP A 481 -18.70 -13.87 10.74
N PRO A 482 -19.92 -13.86 10.17
CA PRO A 482 -20.15 -14.11 8.74
C PRO A 482 -19.51 -13.04 7.83
N MET A 483 -19.04 -11.94 8.40
CA MET A 483 -18.32 -10.91 7.66
C MET A 483 -16.83 -11.23 7.49
N ASN A 484 -16.31 -12.25 8.15
CA ASN A 484 -14.96 -12.76 7.90
C ASN A 484 -14.97 -13.73 6.72
N VAL A 485 -14.04 -13.53 5.80
CA VAL A 485 -13.96 -14.29 4.54
C VAL A 485 -12.94 -15.40 4.62
N VAL A 486 -11.85 -15.18 5.36
CA VAL A 486 -10.77 -16.16 5.49
C VAL A 486 -10.38 -16.37 6.95
N ASP A 487 -9.86 -17.56 7.24
CA ASP A 487 -9.26 -17.90 8.54
C ASP A 487 -7.84 -17.31 8.71
N ALA A 488 -7.22 -17.56 9.86
CA ALA A 488 -5.86 -17.10 10.18
C ALA A 488 -4.75 -17.70 9.27
N ASP A 489 -5.05 -18.74 8.51
CA ASP A 489 -4.19 -19.30 7.47
C ASP A 489 -4.60 -18.84 6.06
N CYS A 490 -5.44 -17.80 5.97
CA CYS A 490 -5.99 -17.26 4.72
C CYS A 490 -6.83 -18.26 3.90
N ARG A 491 -7.33 -19.36 4.48
CA ARG A 491 -8.27 -20.28 3.82
C ARG A 491 -9.65 -19.63 3.77
N VAL A 492 -10.33 -19.73 2.64
CA VAL A 492 -11.71 -19.24 2.51
C VAL A 492 -12.65 -20.11 3.35
N HIS A 493 -13.39 -19.47 4.26
CA HIS A 493 -14.30 -20.17 5.14
C HIS A 493 -15.30 -21.05 4.37
N GLY A 494 -15.46 -22.30 4.83
CA GLY A 494 -16.41 -23.27 4.28
C GLY A 494 -16.05 -23.83 2.89
N LEU A 495 -14.92 -23.44 2.31
CA LEU A 495 -14.44 -23.95 1.02
C LEU A 495 -13.09 -24.67 1.19
N GLU A 496 -12.84 -25.63 0.30
CA GLU A 496 -11.61 -26.41 0.30
C GLU A 496 -10.68 -26.03 -0.85
N ASN A 497 -9.39 -26.18 -0.67
CA ASN A 497 -8.33 -25.92 -1.65
C ASN A 497 -8.30 -24.48 -2.18
N LEU A 498 -8.76 -23.51 -1.41
CA LEU A 498 -8.87 -22.12 -1.81
C LEU A 498 -8.38 -21.18 -0.71
N ARG A 499 -7.45 -20.28 -1.06
CA ARG A 499 -7.01 -19.20 -0.18
C ARG A 499 -7.05 -17.84 -0.90
N VAL A 500 -7.19 -16.77 -0.11
CA VAL A 500 -6.96 -15.39 -0.55
C VAL A 500 -5.76 -14.85 0.22
N ILE A 501 -4.74 -14.34 -0.50
CA ILE A 501 -3.46 -13.94 0.11
C ILE A 501 -3.01 -12.63 -0.53
N ASP A 502 -3.50 -11.51 -0.04
CA ASP A 502 -3.13 -10.14 -0.44
C ASP A 502 -3.70 -9.11 0.55
N ALA A 503 -3.72 -7.82 0.19
CA ALA A 503 -4.25 -6.77 1.05
C ALA A 503 -5.75 -6.92 1.39
N SER A 504 -6.50 -7.71 0.63
CA SER A 504 -7.94 -7.92 0.93
C SER A 504 -8.18 -8.61 2.26
N VAL A 505 -7.21 -9.39 2.77
CA VAL A 505 -7.39 -10.16 4.00
C VAL A 505 -7.14 -9.36 5.27
N PHE A 506 -6.67 -8.13 5.19
CA PHE A 506 -6.39 -7.32 6.37
C PHE A 506 -7.67 -7.07 7.18
N PRO A 507 -7.71 -7.39 8.48
CA PRO A 507 -8.85 -7.05 9.35
C PRO A 507 -9.06 -5.54 9.46
N THR A 508 -7.96 -4.82 9.72
CA THR A 508 -7.87 -3.36 9.77
C THR A 508 -6.67 -2.89 8.95
N LEU A 509 -6.73 -1.67 8.46
CA LEU A 509 -5.66 -1.05 7.69
C LEU A 509 -4.49 -0.68 8.63
N PRO A 510 -3.26 -1.21 8.41
CA PRO A 510 -2.10 -0.84 9.22
C PRO A 510 -1.61 0.57 8.89
N ASN A 511 -0.90 1.20 9.81
CA ASN A 511 -0.32 2.53 9.61
C ASN A 511 0.57 2.60 8.37
N GLY A 512 0.33 3.60 7.53
CA GLY A 512 1.15 3.92 6.37
C GLY A 512 0.98 2.99 5.17
N ASN A 513 2.02 2.87 4.37
CA ASN A 513 1.99 2.19 3.08
C ASN A 513 1.94 0.66 3.24
N ILE A 514 1.07 -0.02 2.50
CA ILE A 514 0.70 -1.42 2.75
C ILE A 514 1.50 -2.48 1.98
N ASN A 515 2.48 -2.11 1.14
CA ASN A 515 3.20 -3.08 0.33
C ASN A 515 4.02 -4.09 1.17
N ALA A 516 4.72 -3.61 2.21
CA ALA A 516 5.48 -4.48 3.09
C ALA A 516 4.60 -5.44 3.92
N PRO A 517 3.47 -5.00 4.51
CA PRO A 517 2.50 -5.91 5.13
C PRO A 517 1.97 -7.01 4.19
N VAL A 518 1.68 -6.68 2.93
CA VAL A 518 1.26 -7.69 1.92
C VAL A 518 2.34 -8.73 1.66
N ILE A 519 3.60 -8.30 1.54
CA ILE A 519 4.73 -9.21 1.35
C ILE A 519 4.92 -10.10 2.59
N MET A 520 4.80 -9.54 3.79
CA MET A 520 4.91 -10.27 5.05
C MET A 520 3.81 -11.34 5.18
N VAL A 521 2.56 -11.00 4.84
CA VAL A 521 1.45 -11.97 4.82
C VAL A 521 1.77 -13.12 3.85
N ALA A 522 2.24 -12.81 2.65
CA ALA A 522 2.55 -13.84 1.67
C ALA A 522 3.73 -14.73 2.08
N GLU A 523 4.78 -14.18 2.73
CA GLU A 523 5.89 -14.96 3.28
C GLU A 523 5.42 -15.95 4.35
N LYS A 524 4.57 -15.48 5.27
CA LYS A 524 4.05 -16.28 6.37
C LYS A 524 3.13 -17.39 5.89
N ILE A 525 2.23 -17.09 4.96
CA ILE A 525 1.30 -18.07 4.40
C ILE A 525 2.01 -19.06 3.47
N ALA A 526 3.06 -18.64 2.76
CA ALA A 526 3.87 -19.58 1.96
C ALA A 526 4.50 -20.68 2.84
N ASP A 527 5.03 -20.33 4.02
CA ASP A 527 5.55 -21.32 4.97
C ASP A 527 4.43 -22.27 5.46
N ALA A 528 3.24 -21.74 5.79
CA ALA A 528 2.10 -22.56 6.19
C ALA A 528 1.63 -23.53 5.09
N ILE A 529 1.58 -23.10 3.82
CA ILE A 529 1.24 -23.95 2.66
C ILE A 529 2.26 -25.07 2.47
N LEU A 530 3.54 -24.78 2.68
CA LEU A 530 4.64 -25.74 2.53
C LEU A 530 4.81 -26.67 3.74
N GLY A 531 4.03 -26.48 4.81
CA GLY A 531 4.19 -27.22 6.06
C GLY A 531 5.49 -26.89 6.81
N ILE A 532 6.10 -25.74 6.53
CA ILE A 532 7.28 -25.25 7.23
C ILE A 532 6.82 -24.69 8.58
N PRO A 533 7.46 -25.06 9.71
CA PRO A 533 7.13 -24.52 11.01
C PRO A 533 7.16 -22.97 11.01
N ARG A 534 6.21 -22.36 11.70
CA ARG A 534 6.19 -20.90 11.87
C ARG A 534 7.50 -20.42 12.49
N LEU A 535 8.02 -19.29 12.02
CA LEU A 535 9.20 -18.67 12.61
C LEU A 535 8.92 -18.33 14.08
N PRO A 536 9.90 -18.49 14.98
CA PRO A 536 9.75 -18.11 16.39
C PRO A 536 9.34 -16.64 16.52
N ALA A 537 8.43 -16.36 17.44
CA ALA A 537 8.03 -14.98 17.76
C ALA A 537 9.25 -14.15 18.19
N ALA A 538 9.34 -12.92 17.73
CA ALA A 538 10.46 -12.04 18.05
C ALA A 538 10.43 -11.62 19.53
N ALA A 539 11.59 -11.61 20.18
CA ALA A 539 11.74 -11.17 21.56
C ALA A 539 11.94 -9.64 21.64
N VAL A 540 10.93 -8.88 21.17
CA VAL A 540 10.94 -7.41 21.21
C VAL A 540 9.83 -6.87 22.09
N ALA A 541 10.02 -5.66 22.62
CA ALA A 541 8.96 -4.95 23.32
C ALA A 541 7.94 -4.37 22.33
N ILE A 542 6.69 -4.29 22.77
CA ILE A 542 5.63 -3.51 22.12
C ILE A 542 5.22 -2.47 23.16
N ALA A 543 5.85 -1.33 23.10
CA ALA A 543 5.59 -0.27 24.04
C ALA A 543 4.97 0.94 23.31
N PRO A 544 3.91 1.53 23.87
CA PRO A 544 3.43 2.82 23.38
C PRO A 544 4.50 3.89 23.64
N PRO A 545 4.41 5.05 23.00
CA PRO A 545 5.28 6.18 23.30
C PRO A 545 5.24 6.55 24.78
N LEU A 546 6.34 7.11 25.29
CA LEU A 546 6.38 7.57 26.70
C LEU A 546 5.25 8.57 26.97
N GLU A 547 4.66 8.49 28.15
CA GLU A 547 3.61 9.41 28.62
C GLU A 547 2.40 9.59 27.67
N TRP A 548 2.13 8.58 26.82
CA TRP A 548 1.05 8.64 25.82
C TRP A 548 -0.33 8.94 26.42
N GLU A 549 -0.57 8.60 27.69
CA GLU A 549 -1.83 8.85 28.40
C GLU A 549 -2.00 10.33 28.81
N THR A 550 -0.91 11.07 28.95
CA THR A 550 -0.91 12.42 29.51
C THR A 550 -0.38 13.48 28.55
N GLN A 551 0.38 13.08 27.53
CA GLN A 551 0.99 14.00 26.56
C GLN A 551 0.80 13.51 25.12
N GLN A 552 0.51 14.44 24.22
CA GLN A 552 0.40 14.17 22.78
C GLN A 552 1.80 14.01 22.14
N ARG A 553 2.82 14.69 22.67
CA ARG A 553 4.23 14.66 22.24
C ARG A 553 5.15 14.91 23.43
N THR A 554 6.41 14.50 23.32
CA THR A 554 7.37 14.58 24.44
C THR A 554 7.92 15.98 24.67
N GLY A 555 8.01 16.81 23.63
CA GLY A 555 8.49 18.18 23.71
C GLY A 555 7.37 19.21 23.61
N THR A 556 7.75 20.48 23.78
CA THR A 556 6.85 21.62 23.64
C THR A 556 7.18 22.36 22.34
N PRO A 557 6.19 22.77 21.54
CA PRO A 557 6.47 23.53 20.32
C PRO A 557 7.13 24.87 20.64
N VAL A 558 8.13 25.25 19.85
CA VAL A 558 8.81 26.55 19.96
C VAL A 558 7.83 27.67 19.64
N ARG A 559 6.92 27.44 18.68
CA ARG A 559 5.83 28.36 18.33
C ARG A 559 4.49 27.64 18.40
N VAL A 560 3.54 28.24 19.07
CA VAL A 560 2.13 27.84 19.09
C VAL A 560 1.39 28.80 18.15
N LEU A 561 0.54 28.29 17.23
CA LEU A 561 -0.29 29.06 16.30
C LEU A 561 -1.62 29.41 16.93
#